data_1c1da8da38423a1ed87f1fbc3646c3ea
#
_entry.id   1c1da8da38423a1ed87f1fbc3646c3ea
#
_cell.length_a   1.000
_cell.length_b   1.000
_cell.length_c   1.000
_cell.angle_alpha   90.00
_cell.angle_beta   90.00
_cell.angle_gamma   90.00
#
_symmetry.space_group_name_H-M   'P 1'
#
loop_
_entity.id
_entity.type
_entity.pdbx_description
1 polymer ?
#
loop_
_entity_poly.entity_id
_entity_poly.type
_entity_poly.pdbx_seq_one_letter_code
_entity_poly.pdbx_strand_id
1 'polypeptide(L)'
;MLQRYLDPNVLASISNLDLVAKTVVDGFVAGLHRSPDFGFSQEFAEYRAYSEGDDLRHVDWNVFARTERCYLKRYRGETNSQLTLVLDASASMGYSSNHVTKLDYARYLAASIFYMSSRQKDAAGVAIFAEDVANYVPPSTRQGQLHRLLHAINEAKL
;
A
#
# COMPACT_ATOMS: atom_id res chain seq x y z
N MET A 1 8.93 -7.59 -18.64
CA MET A 1 8.69 -8.64 -17.61
C MET A 1 7.53 -8.29 -16.65
N LEU A 2 7.34 -7.03 -16.27
CA LEU A 2 6.23 -6.57 -15.39
C LEU A 2 4.82 -6.83 -15.95
N GLN A 3 4.62 -6.75 -17.27
CA GLN A 3 3.30 -6.99 -17.90
C GLN A 3 2.71 -8.38 -17.63
N ARG A 4 3.51 -9.38 -17.33
CA ARG A 4 3.04 -10.75 -17.10
C ARG A 4 2.29 -10.91 -15.77
N TYR A 5 2.57 -10.09 -14.77
CA TYR A 5 1.89 -10.12 -13.45
C TYR A 5 0.57 -9.36 -13.43
N LEU A 6 0.32 -8.56 -14.46
CA LEU A 6 -0.90 -7.76 -14.62
C LEU A 6 -1.80 -8.30 -15.74
N ASP A 7 -1.47 -9.46 -16.34
CA ASP A 7 -2.31 -10.08 -17.37
C ASP A 7 -3.63 -10.54 -16.73
N PRO A 8 -4.77 -9.96 -17.15
CA PRO A 8 -6.08 -10.28 -16.57
C PRO A 8 -6.43 -11.77 -16.63
N ASN A 9 -6.00 -12.48 -17.67
CA ASN A 9 -6.29 -13.90 -17.83
C ASN A 9 -5.53 -14.77 -16.83
N VAL A 10 -4.28 -14.36 -16.50
CA VAL A 10 -3.49 -15.03 -15.45
C VAL A 10 -4.11 -14.75 -14.08
N LEU A 11 -4.53 -13.51 -13.82
CA LEU A 11 -5.16 -13.15 -12.55
C LEU A 11 -6.52 -13.85 -12.38
N ALA A 12 -7.31 -13.97 -13.43
CA ALA A 12 -8.59 -14.68 -13.42
C ALA A 12 -8.45 -16.18 -13.11
N SER A 13 -7.31 -16.78 -13.41
CA SER A 13 -7.05 -18.20 -13.08
C SER A 13 -6.83 -18.44 -11.58
N ILE A 14 -6.62 -17.39 -10.79
CA ILE A 14 -6.41 -17.46 -9.35
C ILE A 14 -7.73 -17.18 -8.65
N SER A 15 -8.33 -18.19 -8.03
CA SER A 15 -9.66 -18.11 -7.41
C SER A 15 -9.71 -17.31 -6.09
N ASN A 16 -8.57 -16.87 -5.56
CA ASN A 16 -8.46 -16.18 -4.26
C ASN A 16 -7.83 -14.80 -4.41
N LEU A 17 -8.59 -13.74 -4.07
CA LEU A 17 -8.13 -12.34 -4.15
C LEU A 17 -6.88 -12.06 -3.31
N ASP A 18 -6.74 -12.70 -2.15
CA ASP A 18 -5.55 -12.54 -1.31
C ASP A 18 -4.30 -13.08 -2.01
N LEU A 19 -4.42 -14.23 -2.68
CA LEU A 19 -3.34 -14.81 -3.46
C LEU A 19 -3.02 -13.98 -4.71
N VAL A 20 -4.05 -13.43 -5.37
CA VAL A 20 -3.87 -12.48 -6.49
C VAL A 20 -3.08 -11.26 -6.03
N ALA A 21 -3.53 -10.63 -4.95
CA ALA A 21 -2.90 -9.45 -4.38
C ALA A 21 -1.43 -9.71 -4.03
N LYS A 22 -1.16 -10.82 -3.34
CA LYS A 22 0.19 -11.24 -2.99
C LYS A 22 1.07 -11.46 -4.23
N THR A 23 0.57 -12.20 -5.22
CA THR A 23 1.32 -12.50 -6.44
C THR A 23 1.68 -11.24 -7.23
N VAL A 24 0.73 -10.31 -7.37
CA VAL A 24 0.95 -9.03 -8.06
C VAL A 24 1.99 -8.19 -7.32
N VAL A 25 1.83 -8.03 -6.00
CA VAL A 25 2.72 -7.18 -5.20
C VAL A 25 4.11 -7.78 -5.09
N ASP A 26 4.25 -9.09 -4.82
CA ASP A 26 5.56 -9.74 -4.73
C ASP A 26 6.28 -9.72 -6.09
N GLY A 27 5.55 -9.87 -7.19
CA GLY A 27 6.09 -9.74 -8.54
C GLY A 27 6.54 -8.30 -8.86
N PHE A 28 5.77 -7.30 -8.43
CA PHE A 28 6.11 -5.89 -8.58
C PHE A 28 7.33 -5.52 -7.73
N VAL A 29 7.35 -5.90 -6.45
CA VAL A 29 8.47 -5.66 -5.54
C VAL A 29 9.74 -6.38 -6.02
N ALA A 30 9.64 -7.63 -6.49
CA ALA A 30 10.77 -8.34 -7.07
C ALA A 30 11.33 -7.66 -8.33
N GLY A 31 10.47 -7.01 -9.13
CA GLY A 31 10.86 -6.20 -10.28
C GLY A 31 11.53 -4.87 -9.88
N LEU A 32 11.19 -4.32 -8.71
CA LEU A 32 11.77 -3.09 -8.15
C LEU A 32 13.09 -3.32 -7.40
N HIS A 33 13.52 -4.56 -7.18
CA HIS A 33 14.75 -4.90 -6.45
C HIS A 33 16.06 -4.37 -7.08
N ARG A 34 15.97 -3.47 -8.03
CA ARG A 34 17.09 -2.62 -8.44
C ARG A 34 17.13 -1.25 -7.75
N SER A 35 16.17 -0.95 -6.86
CA SER A 35 16.20 0.24 -6.00
C SER A 35 16.28 -0.19 -4.53
N PRO A 36 17.32 0.18 -3.79
CA PRO A 36 17.58 -0.34 -2.45
C PRO A 36 16.71 0.25 -1.33
N ASP A 37 15.61 0.94 -1.62
CA ASP A 37 14.97 1.88 -0.68
C ASP A 37 13.59 1.46 -0.13
N PHE A 38 13.29 0.17 0.02
CA PHE A 38 12.08 -0.25 0.73
C PHE A 38 12.41 -1.15 1.94
N GLY A 39 13.01 -0.57 2.96
CA GLY A 39 13.26 -1.21 4.25
C GLY A 39 12.33 -0.64 5.33
N PHE A 40 11.59 -1.53 6.01
CA PHE A 40 10.75 -1.20 7.16
C PHE A 40 11.60 -1.02 8.42
N SER A 41 12.25 0.12 8.54
CA SER A 41 12.78 0.56 9.82
C SER A 41 12.83 2.08 9.78
N GLN A 42 12.88 2.72 10.95
CA GLN A 42 13.24 4.14 11.01
C GLN A 42 14.62 4.28 10.36
N GLU A 43 14.63 4.38 9.02
CA GLU A 43 15.87 4.46 8.29
C GLU A 43 16.52 5.80 8.62
N PHE A 44 17.72 5.67 9.15
CA PHE A 44 18.65 6.77 9.24
C PHE A 44 18.74 7.41 7.83
N ALA A 45 18.26 8.65 7.71
CA ALA A 45 18.26 9.34 6.43
C ALA A 45 19.59 10.06 6.21
N GLU A 46 20.01 10.87 7.18
CA GLU A 46 21.21 11.69 7.08
C GLU A 46 21.62 12.26 8.44
N TYR A 47 22.89 12.69 8.55
CA TYR A 47 23.33 13.59 9.58
C TYR A 47 23.19 15.03 9.10
N ARG A 48 22.50 15.87 9.86
CA ARG A 48 22.46 17.31 9.66
C ARG A 48 23.27 18.00 10.78
N ALA A 49 24.09 18.98 10.43
CA ALA A 49 24.74 19.80 11.45
C ALA A 49 23.69 20.48 12.32
N TYR A 50 23.98 20.54 13.63
CA TYR A 50 23.14 21.25 14.61
C TYR A 50 23.08 22.74 14.27
N SER A 51 21.91 23.33 14.37
CA SER A 51 21.66 24.76 14.30
C SER A 51 21.02 25.25 15.60
N GLU A 52 21.27 26.50 16.00
CA GLU A 52 20.64 27.06 17.17
C GLU A 52 19.10 26.97 17.08
N GLY A 53 18.48 26.44 18.14
CA GLY A 53 17.03 26.17 18.19
C GLY A 53 16.63 24.73 17.89
N ASP A 54 17.55 23.87 17.44
CA ASP A 54 17.27 22.45 17.26
C ASP A 54 17.15 21.71 18.61
N ASP A 55 16.31 20.66 18.63
CA ASP A 55 16.10 19.84 19.82
C ASP A 55 17.31 18.93 20.08
N LEU A 56 17.97 19.15 21.20
CA LEU A 56 19.16 18.42 21.65
C LEU A 56 18.93 16.90 21.83
N ARG A 57 17.68 16.44 21.97
CA ARG A 57 17.35 15.03 22.09
C ARG A 57 17.67 14.22 20.83
N HIS A 58 17.77 14.88 19.70
CA HIS A 58 18.11 14.27 18.41
C HIS A 58 19.60 14.31 18.08
N VAL A 59 20.43 14.89 18.95
CA VAL A 59 21.88 14.92 18.78
C VAL A 59 22.47 13.54 18.96
N ASP A 60 23.34 13.14 18.02
CA ASP A 60 24.15 11.93 18.17
C ASP A 60 25.37 12.19 19.07
N TRP A 61 25.18 11.92 20.36
CA TRP A 61 26.25 12.10 21.36
C TRP A 61 27.46 11.20 21.13
N ASN A 62 27.30 10.05 20.45
CA ASN A 62 28.41 9.18 20.09
C ASN A 62 29.28 9.78 18.99
N VAL A 63 28.67 10.48 18.04
CA VAL A 63 29.41 11.22 17.00
C VAL A 63 30.08 12.43 17.61
N PHE A 64 29.38 13.17 18.47
CA PHE A 64 29.93 14.32 19.17
C PHE A 64 31.17 13.95 19.99
N ALA A 65 31.13 12.85 20.76
CA ALA A 65 32.25 12.40 21.57
C ALA A 65 33.52 12.03 20.76
N ARG A 66 33.34 11.70 19.47
CA ARG A 66 34.47 11.32 18.60
C ARG A 66 34.99 12.45 17.71
N THR A 67 34.12 13.39 17.38
CA THR A 67 34.41 14.41 16.35
C THR A 67 34.34 15.84 16.86
N GLU A 68 33.86 16.04 18.11
CA GLU A 68 33.56 17.34 18.72
C GLU A 68 32.57 18.21 17.91
N ARG A 69 31.86 17.57 16.95
CA ARG A 69 30.85 18.23 16.11
C ARG A 69 29.44 17.73 16.44
N CYS A 70 28.52 18.66 16.64
CA CYS A 70 27.13 18.33 16.88
C CYS A 70 26.40 18.01 15.59
N TYR A 71 25.91 16.77 15.47
CA TYR A 71 25.06 16.31 14.39
C TYR A 71 23.74 15.78 14.92
N LEU A 72 22.65 16.11 14.22
CA LEU A 72 21.32 15.54 14.44
C LEU A 72 21.12 14.34 13.54
N LYS A 73 20.66 13.24 14.12
CA LYS A 73 20.14 12.10 13.36
C LYS A 73 18.78 12.48 12.78
N ARG A 74 18.68 12.57 11.47
CA ARG A 74 17.40 12.65 10.78
C ARG A 74 16.99 11.26 10.32
N TYR A 75 15.78 10.88 10.71
CA TYR A 75 15.15 9.66 10.23
C TYR A 75 14.10 10.04 9.19
N ARG A 76 13.90 9.20 8.18
CA ARG A 76 12.72 9.32 7.32
C ARG A 76 11.51 9.04 8.19
N GLY A 77 10.65 10.04 8.37
CA GLY A 77 9.42 9.88 9.13
C GLY A 77 8.53 8.84 8.44
N GLU A 78 8.06 7.84 9.20
CA GLU A 78 6.94 7.03 8.77
C GLU A 78 5.72 7.98 8.66
N THR A 79 5.31 8.30 7.45
CA THR A 79 4.05 9.01 7.24
C THR A 79 2.95 7.97 7.32
N ASN A 80 2.10 8.05 8.35
CA ASN A 80 0.87 7.27 8.42
C ASN A 80 -0.09 7.77 7.33
N SER A 81 0.04 7.23 6.13
CA SER A 81 -0.84 7.57 5.03
C SER A 81 -2.22 6.96 5.23
N GLN A 82 -3.27 7.71 4.88
CA GLN A 82 -4.62 7.19 4.80
C GLN A 82 -5.00 7.03 3.33
N LEU A 83 -5.39 5.81 2.95
CA LEU A 83 -5.86 5.46 1.63
C LEU A 83 -7.34 5.11 1.71
N THR A 84 -8.18 5.78 0.96
CA THR A 84 -9.57 5.34 0.71
C THR A 84 -9.72 5.07 -0.78
N LEU A 85 -9.98 3.80 -1.12
CA LEU A 85 -10.23 3.39 -2.49
C LEU A 85 -11.73 3.53 -2.76
N VAL A 86 -12.09 4.13 -3.89
CA VAL A 86 -13.48 4.25 -4.33
C VAL A 86 -13.68 3.31 -5.50
N LEU A 87 -14.55 2.29 -5.31
CA LEU A 87 -14.83 1.25 -6.29
C LEU A 87 -16.20 1.48 -6.91
N ASP A 88 -16.22 1.68 -8.22
CA ASP A 88 -17.44 1.69 -9.03
C ASP A 88 -17.94 0.24 -9.23
N ALA A 89 -19.19 -0.02 -8.86
CA ALA A 89 -19.90 -1.27 -9.07
C ALA A 89 -21.18 -1.06 -9.91
N SER A 90 -21.24 0.01 -10.70
CA SER A 90 -22.36 0.27 -11.60
C SER A 90 -22.45 -0.79 -12.71
N ALA A 91 -23.62 -0.90 -13.35
CA ALA A 91 -23.88 -1.87 -14.40
C ALA A 91 -22.85 -1.81 -15.57
N SER A 92 -22.25 -0.62 -15.83
CA SER A 92 -21.23 -0.46 -16.86
C SER A 92 -19.93 -1.21 -16.55
N MET A 93 -19.69 -1.56 -15.28
CA MET A 93 -18.54 -2.34 -14.84
C MET A 93 -18.68 -3.84 -15.14
N GLY A 94 -19.89 -4.28 -15.56
CA GLY A 94 -20.13 -5.64 -16.08
C GLY A 94 -19.59 -5.88 -17.49
N TYR A 95 -19.11 -4.85 -18.20
CA TYR A 95 -18.53 -5.03 -19.52
C TYR A 95 -17.27 -5.90 -19.46
N SER A 96 -17.20 -6.88 -20.37
CA SER A 96 -16.08 -7.82 -20.48
C SER A 96 -15.55 -7.83 -21.92
N SER A 97 -14.24 -7.83 -22.08
CA SER A 97 -13.57 -7.97 -23.37
C SER A 97 -12.79 -9.28 -23.53
N ASN A 98 -12.40 -9.95 -22.46
CA ASN A 98 -11.55 -11.16 -22.47
C ASN A 98 -11.84 -12.05 -21.25
N HIS A 99 -13.08 -12.49 -21.06
CA HIS A 99 -13.52 -13.33 -19.94
C HIS A 99 -13.36 -12.68 -18.54
N VAL A 100 -12.82 -11.47 -18.46
CA VAL A 100 -12.68 -10.71 -17.23
C VAL A 100 -13.51 -9.45 -17.35
N THR A 101 -14.41 -9.20 -16.38
CA THR A 101 -15.19 -7.97 -16.35
C THR A 101 -14.32 -6.81 -15.85
N LYS A 102 -14.75 -5.57 -16.16
CA LYS A 102 -14.10 -4.39 -15.58
C LYS A 102 -14.11 -4.44 -14.04
N LEU A 103 -15.22 -4.92 -13.46
CA LEU A 103 -15.35 -5.05 -12.01
C LEU A 103 -14.34 -6.07 -11.46
N ASP A 104 -14.17 -7.23 -12.12
CA ASP A 104 -13.19 -8.23 -11.66
C ASP A 104 -11.76 -7.70 -11.73
N TYR A 105 -11.43 -6.98 -12.81
CA TYR A 105 -10.12 -6.36 -12.93
C TYR A 105 -9.90 -5.28 -11.84
N ALA A 106 -10.93 -4.46 -11.57
CA ALA A 106 -10.88 -3.48 -10.51
C ALA A 106 -10.71 -4.11 -9.11
N ARG A 107 -11.35 -5.27 -8.86
CA ARG A 107 -11.14 -6.06 -7.63
C ARG A 107 -9.69 -6.53 -7.48
N TYR A 108 -9.08 -7.06 -8.56
CA TYR A 108 -7.68 -7.52 -8.53
C TYR A 108 -6.73 -6.36 -8.21
N LEU A 109 -6.96 -5.21 -8.83
CA LEU A 109 -6.17 -4.01 -8.58
C LEU A 109 -6.36 -3.50 -7.14
N ALA A 110 -7.61 -3.40 -6.68
CA ALA A 110 -7.95 -2.99 -5.32
C ALA A 110 -7.32 -3.92 -4.27
N ALA A 111 -7.42 -5.23 -4.46
CA ALA A 111 -6.81 -6.21 -3.56
C ALA A 111 -5.29 -6.04 -3.48
N SER A 112 -4.63 -5.79 -4.61
CA SER A 112 -3.18 -5.56 -4.67
C SER A 112 -2.76 -4.29 -3.92
N ILE A 113 -3.52 -3.20 -4.07
CA ILE A 113 -3.29 -1.95 -3.37
C ILE A 113 -3.49 -2.13 -1.86
N PHE A 114 -4.55 -2.81 -1.42
CA PHE A 114 -4.81 -3.07 -0.01
C PHE A 114 -3.73 -3.95 0.63
N TYR A 115 -3.27 -4.97 -0.08
CA TYR A 115 -2.18 -5.81 0.39
C TYR A 115 -0.89 -5.00 0.57
N MET A 116 -0.56 -4.12 -0.39
CA MET A 116 0.60 -3.23 -0.30
C MET A 116 0.47 -2.26 0.89
N SER A 117 -0.68 -1.58 1.04
CA SER A 117 -0.95 -0.68 2.17
C SER A 117 -0.86 -1.41 3.52
N SER A 118 -1.37 -2.64 3.60
CA SER A 118 -1.27 -3.47 4.80
C SER A 118 0.18 -3.79 5.16
N ARG A 119 1.04 -4.04 4.17
CA ARG A 119 2.50 -4.25 4.40
C ARG A 119 3.19 -2.98 4.87
N GLN A 120 2.77 -1.82 4.38
CA GLN A 120 3.31 -0.51 4.76
C GLN A 120 2.73 0.01 6.09
N LYS A 121 1.76 -0.73 6.68
CA LYS A 121 0.99 -0.32 7.86
C LYS A 121 0.22 0.99 7.66
N ASP A 122 -0.12 1.32 6.43
CA ASP A 122 -0.98 2.45 6.10
C ASP A 122 -2.44 2.14 6.43
N ALA A 123 -3.20 3.18 6.81
CA ALA A 123 -4.63 3.04 7.05
C ALA A 123 -5.38 2.93 5.72
N ALA A 124 -5.92 1.75 5.40
CA ALA A 124 -6.69 1.53 4.18
C ALA A 124 -8.18 1.38 4.46
N GLY A 125 -9.01 1.95 3.57
CA GLY A 125 -10.46 1.88 3.55
C GLY A 125 -11.00 1.73 2.13
N VAL A 126 -12.30 1.41 2.00
CA VAL A 126 -12.99 1.31 0.71
C VAL A 126 -14.39 1.89 0.78
N ALA A 127 -14.78 2.59 -0.28
CA ALA A 127 -16.16 2.97 -0.55
C ALA A 127 -16.59 2.30 -1.86
N ILE A 128 -17.65 1.54 -1.85
CA ILE A 128 -18.23 0.86 -3.01
C ILE A 128 -19.54 1.55 -3.35
N PHE A 129 -19.72 1.96 -4.58
CA PHE A 129 -20.93 2.66 -5.02
C PHE A 129 -21.41 2.10 -6.37
N ALA A 130 -22.72 2.25 -6.59
CA ALA A 130 -23.39 2.07 -7.87
C ALA A 130 -24.21 3.35 -8.16
N GLU A 131 -25.52 3.34 -7.91
CA GLU A 131 -26.35 4.57 -7.88
C GLU A 131 -26.14 5.32 -6.56
N ASP A 132 -25.99 4.57 -5.46
CA ASP A 132 -25.69 5.05 -4.11
C ASP A 132 -24.47 4.34 -3.52
N VAL A 133 -24.01 4.79 -2.35
CA VAL A 133 -22.95 4.11 -1.60
C VAL A 133 -23.51 2.79 -1.05
N ALA A 134 -23.10 1.68 -1.68
CA ALA A 134 -23.55 0.34 -1.32
C ALA A 134 -22.83 -0.20 -0.09
N ASN A 135 -21.53 0.12 0.07
CA ASN A 135 -20.73 -0.34 1.22
C ASN A 135 -19.61 0.65 1.51
N TYR A 136 -19.32 0.83 2.81
CA TYR A 136 -18.21 1.68 3.25
C TYR A 136 -17.46 1.03 4.41
N VAL A 137 -16.17 0.78 4.21
CA VAL A 137 -15.25 0.33 5.25
C VAL A 137 -14.25 1.47 5.52
N PRO A 138 -14.30 2.09 6.71
CA PRO A 138 -13.45 3.22 7.03
C PRO A 138 -11.97 2.83 7.06
N PRO A 139 -11.04 3.75 6.75
CA PRO A 139 -9.61 3.52 6.85
C PRO A 139 -9.19 3.12 8.25
N SER A 140 -8.38 2.06 8.37
CA SER A 140 -7.87 1.58 9.65
C SER A 140 -6.59 0.78 9.45
N THR A 141 -5.73 0.77 10.48
CA THR A 141 -4.51 -0.08 10.57
C THR A 141 -4.72 -1.30 11.46
N ARG A 142 -5.96 -1.53 11.95
CA ARG A 142 -6.27 -2.63 12.88
C ARG A 142 -6.03 -3.99 12.25
N GLN A 143 -5.62 -4.94 13.08
CA GLN A 143 -5.51 -6.33 12.67
C GLN A 143 -6.86 -6.83 12.08
N GLY A 144 -6.78 -7.55 10.95
CA GLY A 144 -7.97 -8.02 10.23
C GLY A 144 -8.56 -7.02 9.24
N GLN A 145 -8.06 -5.78 9.16
CA GLN A 145 -8.57 -4.79 8.21
C GLN A 145 -8.43 -5.26 6.76
N LEU A 146 -7.30 -5.87 6.39
CA LEU A 146 -7.12 -6.43 5.04
C LEU A 146 -8.24 -7.42 4.68
N HIS A 147 -8.55 -8.36 5.58
CA HIS A 147 -9.64 -9.33 5.34
C HIS A 147 -10.99 -8.66 5.16
N ARG A 148 -11.30 -7.61 5.95
CA ARG A 148 -12.53 -6.84 5.79
C ARG A 148 -12.62 -6.17 4.42
N LEU A 149 -11.53 -5.58 3.96
CA LEU A 149 -11.46 -4.90 2.67
C LEU A 149 -11.60 -5.91 1.51
N LEU A 150 -10.87 -7.03 1.56
CA LEU A 150 -10.97 -8.09 0.55
C LEU A 150 -12.38 -8.69 0.52
N HIS A 151 -13.01 -8.92 1.67
CA HIS A 151 -14.40 -9.39 1.75
C HIS A 151 -15.35 -8.37 1.12
N ALA A 152 -15.22 -7.08 1.48
CA ALA A 152 -16.08 -6.02 0.96
C ALA A 152 -16.03 -5.93 -0.58
N ILE A 153 -14.82 -5.96 -1.19
CA ILE A 153 -14.69 -5.90 -2.65
C ILE A 153 -15.14 -7.20 -3.33
N ASN A 154 -15.04 -8.35 -2.67
CA ASN A 154 -15.51 -9.62 -3.20
C ASN A 154 -17.04 -9.69 -3.25
N GLU A 155 -17.72 -9.14 -2.24
CA GLU A 155 -19.18 -9.06 -2.16
C GLU A 155 -19.80 -7.95 -3.02
N ALA A 156 -19.00 -7.05 -3.61
CA ALA A 156 -19.49 -6.03 -4.53
C ALA A 156 -20.20 -6.71 -5.72
N LYS A 157 -21.42 -6.33 -5.98
CA LYS A 157 -22.25 -6.83 -7.10
C LYS A 157 -22.60 -5.67 -8.02
N LEU A 158 -22.79 -5.98 -9.30
CA LEU A 158 -23.31 -5.04 -10.31
C LEU A 158 -24.75 -4.69 -10.04
#